data_3ffb909b823692153ad2779b7b921aaa
#
_entry.id   3ffb909b823692153ad2779b7b921aaa
#
_cell.length_a   1.000
_cell.length_b   1.000
_cell.length_c   1.000
_cell.angle_alpha   90.00
_cell.angle_beta   90.00
_cell.angle_gamma   90.00
#
_symmetry.space_group_name_H-M   'P 1'
#
loop_
_entity.id
_entity.type
_entity.pdbx_description
1 polymer ?
#
loop_
_entity_poly.entity_id
_entity_poly.type
_entity_poly.pdbx_seq_one_letter_code
_entity_poly.pdbx_strand_id
1 'polypeptide(L)'
;SLYTNDLDTIQECFGDGILMFFDAAVLGLMALVKMWRMDFRLTLLALIPAGVMFAIGTVMSQVMTKRWEERQQAFSDLSDFAQENFSGIAVIKAFVKELKELIAFRKLNKQNEEINVTYTKIATLLEVLVTLFVESVICVILGYGGWLVWRGQFNAGQLVEYIGYFEAIVW
;
A
#
# COMPACT_ATOMS: atom_id res chain seq x y z
N SER A 1 25.88 -12.96 -9.46
CA SER A 1 24.77 -11.98 -9.48
C SER A 1 23.46 -12.54 -8.91
N LEU A 2 23.10 -13.81 -9.10
CA LEU A 2 21.93 -14.45 -8.46
C LEU A 2 22.14 -14.61 -6.95
N TYR A 3 23.33 -15.02 -6.51
CA TYR A 3 23.65 -15.21 -5.08
C TYR A 3 23.59 -13.95 -4.24
N THR A 4 23.99 -12.80 -4.76
CA THR A 4 23.95 -11.52 -4.03
C THR A 4 22.52 -11.02 -3.86
N ASN A 5 21.68 -11.14 -4.88
CA ASN A 5 20.30 -10.68 -4.83
C ASN A 5 19.43 -11.54 -3.89
N ASP A 6 19.67 -12.85 -3.85
CA ASP A 6 18.95 -13.76 -2.93
C ASP A 6 19.38 -13.53 -1.49
N LEU A 7 20.68 -13.25 -1.23
CA LEU A 7 21.17 -12.89 0.10
C LEU A 7 20.61 -11.56 0.60
N ASP A 8 20.56 -10.54 -0.26
CA ASP A 8 19.98 -9.24 0.09
C ASP A 8 18.47 -9.39 0.41
N THR A 9 17.73 -10.15 -0.39
CA THR A 9 16.31 -10.43 -0.14
C THR A 9 16.08 -11.20 1.17
N ILE A 10 16.95 -12.16 1.48
CA ILE A 10 16.92 -12.90 2.76
C ILE A 10 17.23 -11.96 3.92
N GLN A 11 18.23 -11.11 3.78
CA GLN A 11 18.63 -10.14 4.81
C GLN A 11 17.50 -9.12 5.07
N GLU A 12 16.86 -8.57 4.04
CA GLU A 12 15.71 -7.69 4.17
C GLU A 12 14.52 -8.41 4.84
N CYS A 13 14.20 -9.64 4.42
CA CYS A 13 13.10 -10.40 5.00
C CYS A 13 13.34 -10.74 6.48
N PHE A 14 14.53 -11.20 6.84
CA PHE A 14 14.85 -11.58 8.22
C PHE A 14 15.25 -10.39 9.11
N GLY A 15 15.85 -9.33 8.55
CA GLY A 15 16.18 -8.12 9.29
C GLY A 15 14.93 -7.26 9.52
N ASP A 16 14.46 -6.65 8.45
CA ASP A 16 13.38 -5.66 8.52
C ASP A 16 12.01 -6.30 8.76
N GLY A 17 11.73 -7.45 8.14
CA GLY A 17 10.44 -8.13 8.28
C GLY A 17 10.18 -8.65 9.69
N ILE A 18 11.18 -9.24 10.34
CA ILE A 18 11.06 -9.72 11.74
C ILE A 18 10.95 -8.53 12.69
N LEU A 19 11.79 -7.49 12.50
CA LEU A 19 11.71 -6.28 13.32
C LEU A 19 10.35 -5.61 13.21
N MET A 20 9.84 -5.40 11.99
CA MET A 20 8.50 -4.82 11.76
C MET A 20 7.39 -5.66 12.39
N PHE A 21 7.50 -6.99 12.32
CA PHE A 21 6.51 -7.87 12.92
C PHE A 21 6.47 -7.75 14.46
N PHE A 22 7.65 -7.78 15.11
CA PHE A 22 7.73 -7.63 16.56
C PHE A 22 7.32 -6.24 17.01
N ASP A 23 7.74 -5.20 16.31
CA ASP A 23 7.38 -3.82 16.60
C ASP A 23 5.86 -3.62 16.49
N ALA A 24 5.25 -4.02 15.39
CA ALA A 24 3.81 -3.96 15.20
C ALA A 24 3.04 -4.80 16.23
N ALA A 25 3.51 -6.01 16.55
CA ALA A 25 2.85 -6.87 17.52
C ALA A 25 2.95 -6.31 18.94
N VAL A 26 4.12 -5.87 19.36
CA VAL A 26 4.35 -5.35 20.73
C VAL A 26 3.67 -3.97 20.91
N LEU A 27 3.93 -3.02 20.00
CA LEU A 27 3.34 -1.68 20.07
C LEU A 27 1.82 -1.73 19.89
N GLY A 28 1.33 -2.50 18.92
CA GLY A 28 -0.11 -2.65 18.68
C GLY A 28 -0.84 -3.26 19.87
N LEU A 29 -0.27 -4.32 20.49
CA LEU A 29 -0.86 -4.94 21.68
C LEU A 29 -0.84 -3.98 22.88
N MET A 30 0.28 -3.29 23.10
CA MET A 30 0.38 -2.29 24.18
C MET A 30 -0.59 -1.12 23.97
N ALA A 31 -0.69 -0.61 22.75
CA ALA A 31 -1.63 0.45 22.40
C ALA A 31 -3.08 0.02 22.65
N LEU A 32 -3.49 -1.17 22.20
CA LEU A 32 -4.80 -1.73 22.45
C LEU A 32 -5.13 -1.85 23.94
N VAL A 33 -4.20 -2.38 24.73
CA VAL A 33 -4.40 -2.52 26.19
C VAL A 33 -4.53 -1.15 26.85
N LYS A 34 -3.74 -0.17 26.44
CA LYS A 34 -3.82 1.20 26.96
C LYS A 34 -5.14 1.88 26.59
N MET A 35 -5.52 1.85 25.31
CA MET A 35 -6.79 2.39 24.82
C MET A 35 -7.98 1.78 25.55
N TRP A 36 -7.98 0.44 25.74
CA TRP A 36 -9.03 -0.28 26.47
C TRP A 36 -9.15 0.13 27.92
N ARG A 37 -8.04 0.40 28.59
CA ARG A 37 -8.01 0.88 29.98
C ARG A 37 -8.43 2.34 30.12
N MET A 38 -8.22 3.15 29.09
CA MET A 38 -8.60 4.56 29.11
C MET A 38 -10.11 4.74 28.95
N ASP A 39 -10.68 4.21 27.89
CA ASP A 39 -12.13 4.18 27.70
C ASP A 39 -12.52 3.06 26.73
N PHE A 40 -13.28 2.11 27.22
CA PHE A 40 -13.75 0.96 26.45
C PHE A 40 -14.69 1.35 25.29
N ARG A 41 -15.55 2.36 25.52
CA ARG A 41 -16.54 2.78 24.51
C ARG A 41 -15.86 3.49 23.35
N LEU A 42 -14.93 4.38 23.66
CA LEU A 42 -14.14 5.08 22.65
C LEU A 42 -13.30 4.08 21.84
N THR A 43 -12.71 3.09 22.49
CA THR A 43 -11.93 2.05 21.84
C THR A 43 -12.78 1.21 20.89
N LEU A 44 -13.97 0.82 21.29
CA LEU A 44 -14.90 0.08 20.45
C LEU A 44 -15.34 0.90 19.24
N LEU A 45 -15.60 2.19 19.46
CA LEU A 45 -15.99 3.14 18.42
C LEU A 45 -14.86 3.36 17.38
N ALA A 46 -13.60 3.31 17.80
CA ALA A 46 -12.45 3.41 16.92
C ALA A 46 -12.11 2.09 16.21
N LEU A 47 -12.26 0.94 16.87
CA LEU A 47 -11.90 -0.37 16.33
C LEU A 47 -12.91 -0.94 15.33
N ILE A 48 -14.20 -0.65 15.48
CA ILE A 48 -15.24 -1.13 14.56
C ILE A 48 -14.94 -0.64 13.12
N PRO A 49 -14.75 0.66 12.89
CA PRO A 49 -14.36 1.13 11.56
C PRO A 49 -13.02 0.54 11.08
N ALA A 50 -12.01 0.42 11.96
CA ALA A 50 -10.72 -0.17 11.60
C ALA A 50 -10.86 -1.63 11.13
N GLY A 51 -11.72 -2.42 11.78
CA GLY A 51 -12.05 -3.78 11.36
C GLY A 51 -12.73 -3.86 10.00
N VAL A 52 -13.61 -2.92 9.68
CA VAL A 52 -14.24 -2.81 8.36
C VAL A 52 -13.19 -2.49 7.29
N MET A 53 -12.28 -1.57 7.59
CA MET A 53 -11.18 -1.22 6.68
C MET A 53 -10.23 -2.39 6.44
N PHE A 54 -9.91 -3.16 7.48
CA PHE A 54 -9.10 -4.37 7.33
C PHE A 54 -9.77 -5.38 6.38
N ALA A 55 -11.07 -5.60 6.52
CA ALA A 55 -11.83 -6.48 5.63
C ALA A 55 -11.85 -5.97 4.18
N ILE A 56 -12.05 -4.67 3.96
CA ILE A 56 -11.97 -4.06 2.63
C ILE A 56 -10.55 -4.19 2.08
N GLY A 57 -9.53 -3.92 2.87
CA GLY A 57 -8.12 -4.01 2.49
C GLY A 57 -7.72 -5.40 2.00
N THR A 58 -8.19 -6.46 2.65
CA THR A 58 -7.91 -7.85 2.23
C THR A 58 -8.52 -8.18 0.86
N VAL A 59 -9.73 -7.72 0.59
CA VAL A 59 -10.39 -7.90 -0.71
C VAL A 59 -9.66 -7.09 -1.79
N MET A 60 -9.32 -5.85 -1.49
CA MET A 60 -8.63 -4.97 -2.44
C MET A 60 -7.20 -5.40 -2.73
N SER A 61 -6.51 -6.01 -1.77
CA SER A 61 -5.17 -6.58 -1.94
C SER A 61 -5.14 -7.61 -3.09
N GLN A 62 -6.15 -8.48 -3.19
CA GLN A 62 -6.24 -9.46 -4.27
C GLN A 62 -6.39 -8.79 -5.65
N VAL A 63 -7.21 -7.73 -5.72
CA VAL A 63 -7.38 -6.96 -6.96
C VAL A 63 -6.07 -6.27 -7.35
N MET A 64 -5.37 -5.67 -6.38
CA MET A 64 -4.10 -5.00 -6.61
C MET A 64 -3.00 -5.96 -7.07
N THR A 65 -2.90 -7.15 -6.46
CA THR A 65 -1.94 -8.18 -6.87
C THR A 65 -2.15 -8.56 -8.34
N LYS A 66 -3.39 -8.83 -8.74
CA LYS A 66 -3.70 -9.15 -10.14
C LYS A 66 -3.33 -8.02 -11.10
N ARG A 67 -3.64 -6.77 -10.74
CA ARG A 67 -3.27 -5.60 -11.57
C ARG A 67 -1.76 -5.38 -11.63
N TRP A 68 -1.06 -5.70 -10.56
CA TRP A 68 0.39 -5.67 -10.53
C TRP A 68 1.00 -6.71 -11.47
N GLU A 69 0.48 -7.94 -11.49
CA GLU A 69 0.90 -8.99 -12.41
C GLU A 69 0.67 -8.59 -13.87
N GLU A 70 -0.51 -8.04 -14.20
CA GLU A 70 -0.81 -7.51 -15.54
C GLU A 70 0.20 -6.41 -15.96
N ARG A 71 0.56 -5.53 -15.03
CA ARG A 71 1.55 -4.47 -15.25
C ARG A 71 2.96 -5.04 -15.50
N GLN A 72 3.38 -6.01 -14.68
CA GLN A 72 4.68 -6.68 -14.84
C GLN A 72 4.78 -7.41 -16.16
N GLN A 73 3.72 -8.12 -16.57
CA GLN A 73 3.69 -8.82 -17.84
C GLN A 73 3.80 -7.83 -19.02
N ALA A 74 3.03 -6.75 -19.01
CA ALA A 74 3.08 -5.74 -20.07
C ALA A 74 4.46 -5.08 -20.18
N PHE A 75 5.16 -4.88 -19.07
CA PHE A 75 6.53 -4.36 -19.07
C PHE A 75 7.52 -5.40 -19.59
N SER A 76 7.37 -6.68 -19.23
CA SER A 76 8.19 -7.77 -19.75
C SER A 76 8.05 -7.89 -21.27
N ASP A 77 6.81 -7.92 -21.77
CA ASP A 77 6.54 -8.03 -23.22
C ASP A 77 7.17 -6.86 -24.00
N LEU A 78 7.10 -5.65 -23.45
CA LEU A 78 7.72 -4.46 -24.07
C LEU A 78 9.26 -4.56 -24.07
N SER A 79 9.83 -5.03 -22.96
CA SER A 79 11.28 -5.18 -22.80
C SER A 79 11.83 -6.27 -23.70
N ASP A 80 11.15 -7.41 -23.79
CA ASP A 80 11.52 -8.53 -24.64
C ASP A 80 11.46 -8.14 -26.10
N PHE A 81 10.41 -7.42 -26.52
CA PHE A 81 10.30 -6.88 -27.87
C PHE A 81 11.44 -5.90 -28.20
N ALA A 82 11.78 -5.02 -27.27
CA ALA A 82 12.91 -4.09 -27.45
C ALA A 82 14.23 -4.83 -27.57
N GLN A 83 14.48 -5.82 -26.71
CA GLN A 83 15.70 -6.63 -26.73
C GLN A 83 15.83 -7.42 -28.02
N GLU A 84 14.74 -8.03 -28.51
CA GLU A 84 14.70 -8.75 -29.78
C GLU A 84 15.05 -7.83 -30.97
N ASN A 85 14.43 -6.63 -30.99
CA ASN A 85 14.72 -5.64 -32.03
C ASN A 85 16.17 -5.14 -32.01
N PHE A 86 16.75 -4.90 -30.84
CA PHE A 86 18.15 -4.49 -30.71
C PHE A 86 19.09 -5.63 -31.15
N SER A 87 18.81 -6.86 -30.78
CA SER A 87 19.61 -8.03 -31.20
C SER A 87 19.51 -8.30 -32.71
N GLY A 88 18.32 -8.06 -33.29
CA GLY A 88 18.05 -8.25 -34.72
C GLY A 88 18.25 -7.01 -35.57
N ILE A 89 18.82 -5.91 -35.07
CA ILE A 89 18.85 -4.62 -35.75
C ILE A 89 19.51 -4.65 -37.15
N ALA A 90 20.51 -5.49 -37.33
CA ALA A 90 21.19 -5.65 -38.63
C ALA A 90 20.22 -6.24 -39.69
N VAL A 91 19.37 -7.19 -39.28
CA VAL A 91 18.37 -7.81 -40.15
C VAL A 91 17.24 -6.81 -40.46
N ILE A 92 16.77 -6.12 -39.46
CA ILE A 92 15.71 -5.08 -39.59
C ILE A 92 16.15 -4.02 -40.62
N LYS A 93 17.39 -3.55 -40.51
CA LYS A 93 17.97 -2.57 -41.46
C LYS A 93 18.20 -3.15 -42.87
N ALA A 94 18.67 -4.40 -42.95
CA ALA A 94 18.87 -5.04 -44.26
C ALA A 94 17.56 -5.19 -45.06
N PHE A 95 16.45 -5.38 -44.39
CA PHE A 95 15.09 -5.50 -44.98
C PHE A 95 14.27 -4.21 -44.96
N VAL A 96 14.84 -3.09 -44.51
CA VAL A 96 14.19 -1.77 -44.43
C VAL A 96 12.85 -1.88 -43.69
N LYS A 97 12.83 -2.57 -42.51
CA LYS A 97 11.64 -2.84 -41.70
C LYS A 97 11.51 -1.93 -40.49
N GLU A 98 12.35 -0.91 -40.33
CA GLU A 98 12.38 -0.04 -39.14
C GLU A 98 11.04 0.61 -38.82
N LEU A 99 10.33 1.06 -39.87
CA LEU A 99 9.01 1.70 -39.65
C LEU A 99 7.96 0.71 -39.11
N LYS A 100 8.02 -0.55 -39.59
CA LYS A 100 7.10 -1.59 -39.14
C LYS A 100 7.35 -1.92 -37.68
N GLU A 101 8.61 -2.10 -37.28
CA GLU A 101 8.98 -2.40 -35.89
C GLU A 101 8.71 -1.22 -34.96
N LEU A 102 8.90 0.01 -35.43
CA LEU A 102 8.56 1.20 -34.67
C LEU A 102 7.05 1.30 -34.40
N ILE A 103 6.20 0.95 -35.37
CA ILE A 103 4.74 0.93 -35.18
C ILE A 103 4.35 -0.15 -34.16
N ALA A 104 4.96 -1.34 -34.25
CA ALA A 104 4.71 -2.43 -33.32
C ALA A 104 5.15 -2.05 -31.88
N PHE A 105 6.34 -1.45 -31.73
CA PHE A 105 6.81 -0.94 -30.45
C PHE A 105 5.85 0.11 -29.86
N ARG A 106 5.41 1.08 -30.68
CA ARG A 106 4.46 2.10 -30.22
C ARG A 106 3.15 1.50 -29.72
N LYS A 107 2.67 0.44 -30.36
CA LYS A 107 1.46 -0.26 -29.95
C LYS A 107 1.63 -0.92 -28.59
N LEU A 108 2.74 -1.65 -28.38
CA LEU A 108 3.07 -2.29 -27.09
C LEU A 108 3.30 -1.25 -25.99
N ASN A 109 4.01 -0.17 -26.30
CA ASN A 109 4.24 0.91 -25.36
C ASN A 109 2.95 1.59 -24.92
N LYS A 110 2.03 1.82 -25.86
CA LYS A 110 0.70 2.37 -25.54
C LYS A 110 -0.10 1.44 -24.65
N GLN A 111 -0.07 0.14 -24.92
CA GLN A 111 -0.73 -0.87 -24.07
C GLN A 111 -0.13 -0.88 -22.67
N ASN A 112 1.20 -0.85 -22.53
CA ASN A 112 1.87 -0.74 -21.24
C ASN A 112 1.51 0.55 -20.50
N GLU A 113 1.44 1.68 -21.20
CA GLU A 113 0.98 2.96 -20.63
C GLU A 113 -0.45 2.87 -20.07
N GLU A 114 -1.40 2.34 -20.84
CA GLU A 114 -2.81 2.21 -20.43
C GLU A 114 -2.96 1.32 -19.19
N ILE A 115 -2.20 0.21 -19.12
CA ILE A 115 -2.19 -0.69 -17.96
C ILE A 115 -1.58 0.03 -16.74
N ASN A 116 -0.45 0.72 -16.90
CA ASN A 116 0.19 1.48 -15.83
C ASN A 116 -0.72 2.60 -15.30
N VAL A 117 -1.34 3.36 -16.18
CA VAL A 117 -2.28 4.43 -15.80
C VAL A 117 -3.48 3.85 -15.04
N THR A 118 -4.02 2.73 -15.49
CA THR A 118 -5.14 2.06 -14.82
C THR A 118 -4.74 1.56 -13.43
N TYR A 119 -3.58 0.92 -13.31
CA TYR A 119 -3.03 0.49 -12.02
C TYR A 119 -2.87 1.69 -11.07
N THR A 120 -2.20 2.75 -11.52
CA THR A 120 -1.94 3.94 -10.71
C THR A 120 -3.24 4.60 -10.25
N LYS A 121 -4.24 4.73 -11.12
CA LYS A 121 -5.55 5.29 -10.74
C LYS A 121 -6.21 4.50 -9.62
N ILE A 122 -6.21 3.17 -9.70
CA ILE A 122 -6.81 2.31 -8.68
C ILE A 122 -6.00 2.41 -7.38
N ALA A 123 -4.66 2.35 -7.45
CA ALA A 123 -3.79 2.47 -6.29
C ALA A 123 -3.97 3.80 -5.56
N THR A 124 -3.96 4.92 -6.29
CA THR A 124 -4.17 6.24 -5.71
C THR A 124 -5.57 6.40 -5.13
N LEU A 125 -6.61 5.88 -5.80
CA LEU A 125 -7.96 5.91 -5.26
C LEU A 125 -8.06 5.17 -3.93
N LEU A 126 -7.43 4.00 -3.83
CA LEU A 126 -7.39 3.22 -2.59
C LEU A 126 -6.65 3.96 -1.48
N GLU A 127 -5.49 4.55 -1.79
CA GLU A 127 -4.71 5.34 -0.83
C GLU A 127 -5.53 6.52 -0.28
N VAL A 128 -6.19 7.27 -1.15
CA VAL A 128 -7.06 8.38 -0.75
C VAL A 128 -8.23 7.89 0.11
N LEU A 129 -8.87 6.78 -0.25
CA LEU A 129 -9.97 6.21 0.53
C LEU A 129 -9.51 5.77 1.92
N VAL A 130 -8.36 5.10 2.02
CA VAL A 130 -7.78 4.69 3.32
C VAL A 130 -7.48 5.92 4.18
N THR A 131 -6.82 6.93 3.60
CA THR A 131 -6.48 8.17 4.32
C THR A 131 -7.75 8.88 4.83
N LEU A 132 -8.73 9.11 3.96
CA LEU A 132 -10.00 9.74 4.34
C LEU A 132 -10.72 8.96 5.45
N PHE A 133 -10.61 7.65 5.43
CA PHE A 133 -11.25 6.82 6.43
C PHE A 133 -10.54 6.92 7.78
N VAL A 134 -9.20 6.85 7.81
CA VAL A 134 -8.40 7.02 9.04
C VAL A 134 -8.66 8.39 9.66
N GLU A 135 -8.62 9.45 8.85
CA GLU A 135 -8.90 10.81 9.30
C GLU A 135 -10.35 10.96 9.84
N SER A 136 -11.31 10.26 9.24
CA SER A 136 -12.69 10.25 9.75
C SER A 136 -12.78 9.61 11.13
N VAL A 137 -12.03 8.55 11.39
CA VAL A 137 -11.98 7.93 12.74
C VAL A 137 -11.33 8.88 13.74
N ILE A 138 -10.26 9.58 13.36
CA ILE A 138 -9.62 10.59 14.21
C ILE A 138 -10.63 11.71 14.56
N CYS A 139 -11.43 12.18 13.59
CA CYS A 139 -12.49 13.15 13.84
C CYS A 139 -13.53 12.61 14.86
N VAL A 140 -13.91 11.35 14.79
CA VAL A 140 -14.81 10.71 15.75
C VAL A 140 -14.17 10.64 17.14
N ILE A 141 -12.89 10.27 17.23
CA ILE A 141 -12.13 10.23 18.47
C ILE A 141 -12.05 11.63 19.09
N LEU A 142 -11.78 12.66 18.30
CA LEU A 142 -11.76 14.05 18.76
C LEU A 142 -13.14 14.52 19.23
N GLY A 143 -14.20 14.18 18.51
CA GLY A 143 -15.56 14.55 18.86
C GLY A 143 -16.03 13.92 20.17
N TYR A 144 -15.97 12.60 20.27
CA TYR A 144 -16.38 11.88 21.47
C TYR A 144 -15.40 12.06 22.63
N GLY A 145 -14.10 12.00 22.36
CA GLY A 145 -13.05 12.23 23.35
C GLY A 145 -13.08 13.68 23.88
N GLY A 146 -13.32 14.68 23.02
CA GLY A 146 -13.52 16.06 23.43
C GLY A 146 -14.76 16.23 24.34
N TRP A 147 -15.83 15.52 24.06
CA TRP A 147 -17.00 15.48 24.95
C TRP A 147 -16.68 14.84 26.32
N LEU A 148 -15.83 13.79 26.37
CA LEU A 148 -15.33 13.20 27.61
C LEU A 148 -14.45 14.18 28.40
N VAL A 149 -13.63 14.99 27.72
CA VAL A 149 -12.83 16.06 28.33
C VAL A 149 -13.75 17.13 28.93
N TRP A 150 -14.78 17.54 28.20
CA TRP A 150 -15.75 18.51 28.71
C TRP A 150 -16.53 18.01 29.95
N ARG A 151 -16.80 16.70 30.02
CA ARG A 151 -17.39 16.06 31.20
C ARG A 151 -16.42 15.84 32.36
N GLY A 152 -15.15 16.16 32.20
CA GLY A 152 -14.13 15.96 33.23
C GLY A 152 -13.68 14.48 33.40
N GLN A 153 -14.09 13.59 32.49
CA GLN A 153 -13.70 12.17 32.51
C GLN A 153 -12.34 11.92 31.87
N PHE A 154 -11.97 12.79 30.94
CA PHE A 154 -10.66 12.80 30.28
C PHE A 154 -9.94 14.13 30.54
N ASN A 155 -8.61 14.08 30.52
CA ASN A 155 -7.75 15.26 30.40
C ASN A 155 -7.36 15.44 28.91
N ALA A 156 -7.11 16.67 28.48
CA ALA A 156 -6.67 16.96 27.13
C ALA A 156 -5.40 16.18 26.72
N GLY A 157 -4.46 15.98 27.66
CA GLY A 157 -3.27 15.15 27.45
C GLY A 157 -3.58 13.68 27.18
N GLN A 158 -4.59 13.12 27.87
CA GLN A 158 -5.06 11.75 27.65
C GLN A 158 -5.71 11.60 26.26
N LEU A 159 -6.40 12.61 25.78
CA LEU A 159 -6.99 12.59 24.44
C LEU A 159 -5.88 12.54 23.35
N VAL A 160 -4.83 13.33 23.51
CA VAL A 160 -3.68 13.30 22.60
C VAL A 160 -2.96 11.96 22.68
N GLU A 161 -2.75 11.44 23.89
CA GLU A 161 -2.17 10.11 24.12
C GLU A 161 -2.99 9.01 23.42
N TYR A 162 -4.33 9.11 23.51
CA TYR A 162 -5.24 8.16 22.87
C TYR A 162 -5.14 8.19 21.34
N ILE A 163 -5.05 9.37 20.73
CA ILE A 163 -4.83 9.52 19.28
C ILE A 163 -3.49 8.88 18.87
N GLY A 164 -2.43 9.13 19.63
CA GLY A 164 -1.13 8.52 19.37
C GLY A 164 -1.15 6.98 19.43
N TYR A 165 -1.92 6.38 20.36
CA TYR A 165 -2.10 4.93 20.37
C TYR A 165 -2.91 4.42 19.17
N PHE A 166 -3.93 5.17 18.75
CA PHE A 166 -4.70 4.83 17.55
C PHE A 166 -3.84 4.88 16.30
N GLU A 167 -3.06 5.94 16.13
CA GLU A 167 -2.09 6.06 15.02
C GLU A 167 -1.07 4.91 15.01
N ALA A 168 -0.55 4.52 16.19
CA ALA A 168 0.39 3.40 16.29
C ALA A 168 -0.22 2.04 15.88
N ILE A 169 -1.54 1.88 15.96
CA ILE A 169 -2.24 0.67 15.49
C ILE A 169 -2.47 0.72 13.97
N VAL A 170 -2.74 1.89 13.43
CA VAL A 170 -3.07 2.07 12.00
C VAL A 170 -1.82 1.98 11.13
N TRP A 171 -0.69 2.49 11.58
CA TRP A 171 0.61 2.51 10.87
C TRP A 171 1.53 1.36 11.26
#